data_485d3387776b8e75ed47933ed86170ad
#
_entry.id   485d3387776b8e75ed47933ed86170ad
#
_cell.length_a   1.000
_cell.length_b   1.000
_cell.length_c   1.000
_cell.angle_alpha   90.00
_cell.angle_beta   90.00
_cell.angle_gamma   90.00
#
_symmetry.space_group_name_H-M   'P 1'
#
loop_
_entity.id
_entity.type
_entity.pdbx_description
1 polymer ?
#
loop_
_entity_poly.entity_id
_entity_poly.type
_entity_poly.pdbx_seq_one_letter_code
_entity_poly.pdbx_strand_id
1 'polypeptide(L)'
;SGPVKLPEGTIRFSMTRRCLDPILRNNAASLYALERDVRLIEFHSKANALTDESMEVVRAAAEDHGRGIVVHNDAQHFSAGVDLNGFLSLIRAKDWGGIDAFLVRFESSVKALRDAPVPVIAAPSGLTLGGGFEIVMHADKVIAHANTVMGLVETSVGVVPGGGGVKETFARWHRATGDWRKAAWNTWMQVGYGQTGTSPELSARYQYFLPERDQSVMNRDKLLSLALAEVDRMNDAGYAPASAYEFERPGGDLQEEMAAFMDKGIADGLFFPHDKTVAMAVAGIVTEASPVGVAATEDELFERERRAFVALAKTPETEARIASLLENGTVLRN
;
A
#
# COMPACT_ATOMS: atom_id res chain seq x y z
N SER A 1 -37.89 12.24 17.26
CA SER A 1 -36.56 12.77 16.93
C SER A 1 -36.47 12.85 15.42
N GLY A 2 -36.31 14.04 14.86
CA GLY A 2 -36.12 14.26 13.44
C GLY A 2 -34.73 13.79 12.95
N PRO A 3 -34.50 13.70 11.63
CA PRO A 3 -33.19 13.35 11.09
C PRO A 3 -32.14 14.38 11.54
N VAL A 4 -31.00 13.87 12.00
CA VAL A 4 -29.86 14.73 12.36
C VAL A 4 -29.34 15.38 11.07
N LYS A 5 -29.42 16.70 10.95
CA LYS A 5 -28.79 17.44 9.88
C LYS A 5 -27.26 17.40 10.07
N LEU A 6 -26.56 16.83 9.11
CA LEU A 6 -25.11 16.94 9.08
C LEU A 6 -24.70 18.39 8.77
N PRO A 7 -23.56 18.88 9.30
CA PRO A 7 -23.02 20.17 8.93
C PRO A 7 -22.76 20.26 7.42
N GLU A 8 -22.83 21.47 6.87
CA GLU A 8 -22.53 21.69 5.46
C GLU A 8 -21.11 21.17 5.07
N GLY A 9 -21.01 20.55 3.90
CA GLY A 9 -19.75 19.95 3.42
C GLY A 9 -19.35 18.65 4.12
N THR A 10 -20.28 17.98 4.85
CA THR A 10 -20.03 16.65 5.42
C THR A 10 -20.84 15.59 4.68
N ILE A 11 -20.17 14.45 4.36
CA ILE A 11 -20.80 13.29 3.74
C ILE A 11 -20.37 12.04 4.50
N ARG A 12 -21.34 11.29 5.02
CA ARG A 12 -21.14 9.94 5.54
C ARG A 12 -21.58 8.94 4.49
N PHE A 13 -20.63 8.27 3.88
CA PHE A 13 -20.92 7.31 2.82
C PHE A 13 -21.81 6.16 3.30
N SER A 14 -21.63 5.70 4.52
CA SER A 14 -22.47 4.69 5.17
C SER A 14 -23.97 5.05 5.25
N MET A 15 -24.30 6.33 5.17
CA MET A 15 -25.70 6.80 5.04
C MET A 15 -26.12 6.91 3.57
N THR A 16 -25.25 7.47 2.74
CA THR A 16 -25.51 7.70 1.31
C THR A 16 -25.69 6.39 0.53
N ARG A 17 -24.87 5.39 0.81
CA ARG A 17 -24.89 4.08 0.12
C ARG A 17 -26.23 3.34 0.24
N ARG A 18 -27.07 3.68 1.24
CA ARG A 18 -28.40 3.06 1.41
C ARG A 18 -29.37 3.41 0.28
N CYS A 19 -29.07 4.48 -0.45
CA CYS A 19 -29.87 5.00 -1.56
C CYS A 19 -29.17 4.78 -2.90
N LEU A 20 -28.08 4.01 -2.94
CA LEU A 20 -27.29 3.76 -4.15
C LEU A 20 -27.23 2.25 -4.43
N ASP A 21 -27.42 1.90 -5.70
CA ASP A 21 -27.11 0.57 -6.18
C ASP A 21 -25.64 0.51 -6.60
N PRO A 22 -24.86 -0.49 -6.17
CA PRO A 22 -23.48 -0.63 -6.59
C PRO A 22 -23.39 -1.05 -8.06
N ILE A 23 -22.41 -0.51 -8.79
CA ILE A 23 -22.05 -0.97 -10.16
C ILE A 23 -21.55 -2.42 -10.08
N LEU A 24 -20.70 -2.71 -9.09
CA LEU A 24 -20.18 -4.03 -8.80
C LEU A 24 -20.15 -4.21 -7.29
N ARG A 25 -20.50 -5.40 -6.81
CA ARG A 25 -20.41 -5.76 -5.41
C ARG A 25 -20.09 -7.24 -5.26
N ASN A 26 -19.12 -7.54 -4.40
CA ASN A 26 -18.80 -8.90 -3.96
C ASN A 26 -18.67 -8.94 -2.42
N ASN A 27 -18.07 -9.99 -1.84
CA ASN A 27 -17.96 -10.11 -0.39
C ASN A 27 -16.93 -9.17 0.25
N ALA A 28 -16.01 -8.62 -0.53
CA ALA A 28 -14.87 -7.85 -0.03
C ALA A 28 -14.95 -6.35 -0.33
N ALA A 29 -15.56 -5.98 -1.45
CA ALA A 29 -15.58 -4.59 -1.90
C ALA A 29 -16.82 -4.27 -2.74
N SER A 30 -17.07 -2.99 -2.93
CA SER A 30 -18.13 -2.47 -3.81
C SER A 30 -17.64 -1.26 -4.58
N LEU A 31 -18.12 -1.13 -5.82
CA LEU A 31 -17.94 0.02 -6.69
C LEU A 31 -19.27 0.76 -6.83
N TYR A 32 -19.27 2.05 -6.60
CA TYR A 32 -20.45 2.91 -6.74
C TYR A 32 -20.19 4.04 -7.71
N ALA A 33 -21.24 4.45 -8.44
CA ALA A 33 -21.27 5.75 -9.11
C ALA A 33 -21.82 6.79 -8.13
N LEU A 34 -21.04 7.81 -7.85
CA LEU A 34 -21.46 8.99 -7.09
C LEU A 34 -21.89 10.12 -8.02
N GLU A 35 -22.45 11.18 -7.41
CA GLU A 35 -22.71 12.42 -8.13
C GLU A 35 -21.48 12.91 -8.88
N ARG A 36 -21.67 13.65 -9.98
CA ARG A 36 -20.62 14.17 -10.85
C ARG A 36 -19.79 13.08 -11.56
N ASP A 37 -20.38 11.88 -11.69
CA ASP A 37 -19.76 10.74 -12.38
C ASP A 37 -18.41 10.30 -11.78
N VAL A 38 -18.28 10.36 -10.46
CA VAL A 38 -17.11 9.87 -9.73
C VAL A 38 -17.35 8.42 -9.30
N ARG A 39 -16.35 7.57 -9.45
CA ARG A 39 -16.38 6.19 -8.95
C ARG A 39 -15.83 6.12 -7.52
N LEU A 40 -16.55 5.42 -6.64
CA LEU A 40 -16.12 5.18 -5.27
C LEU A 40 -15.88 3.69 -5.07
N ILE A 41 -14.67 3.35 -4.63
CA ILE A 41 -14.30 2.02 -4.14
C ILE A 41 -14.47 2.00 -2.62
N GLU A 42 -15.33 1.09 -2.13
CA GLU A 42 -15.50 0.82 -0.70
C GLU A 42 -15.04 -0.62 -0.37
N PHE A 43 -14.03 -0.77 0.48
CA PHE A 43 -13.69 -2.07 1.08
C PHE A 43 -14.57 -2.33 2.27
N HIS A 44 -15.09 -3.56 2.42
CA HIS A 44 -16.00 -3.95 3.49
C HIS A 44 -15.84 -5.41 3.95
N SER A 45 -14.73 -6.06 3.60
CA SER A 45 -14.33 -7.34 4.18
C SER A 45 -14.05 -7.20 5.69
N LYS A 46 -13.82 -8.31 6.39
CA LYS A 46 -13.39 -8.25 7.80
C LYS A 46 -12.07 -7.47 7.93
N ALA A 47 -12.06 -6.42 8.75
CA ALA A 47 -10.96 -5.48 8.90
C ALA A 47 -10.53 -4.79 7.58
N ASN A 48 -11.39 -4.80 6.57
CA ASN A 48 -11.11 -4.35 5.21
C ASN A 48 -9.83 -4.97 4.62
N ALA A 49 -9.59 -6.24 4.98
CA ALA A 49 -8.48 -7.01 4.42
C ALA A 49 -8.69 -7.23 2.92
N LEU A 50 -7.62 -7.09 2.16
CA LEU A 50 -7.65 -7.17 0.70
C LEU A 50 -7.58 -8.62 0.23
N THR A 51 -8.43 -8.96 -0.72
CA THR A 51 -8.57 -10.28 -1.35
C THR A 51 -8.59 -10.14 -2.87
N ASP A 52 -8.64 -11.25 -3.59
CA ASP A 52 -8.87 -11.24 -5.05
C ASP A 52 -10.14 -10.48 -5.43
N GLU A 53 -11.22 -10.63 -4.65
CA GLU A 53 -12.47 -9.92 -4.87
C GLU A 53 -12.30 -8.39 -4.69
N SER A 54 -11.42 -7.94 -3.77
CA SER A 54 -11.08 -6.52 -3.64
C SER A 54 -10.38 -6.00 -4.91
N MET A 55 -9.46 -6.79 -5.46
CA MET A 55 -8.71 -6.42 -6.67
C MET A 55 -9.60 -6.39 -7.91
N GLU A 56 -10.61 -7.26 -7.99
CA GLU A 56 -11.63 -7.21 -9.04
C GLU A 56 -12.34 -5.84 -9.06
N VAL A 57 -12.75 -5.34 -7.90
CA VAL A 57 -13.43 -4.04 -7.79
C VAL A 57 -12.50 -2.87 -8.11
N VAL A 58 -11.23 -2.95 -7.67
CA VAL A 58 -10.22 -1.93 -8.00
C VAL A 58 -10.00 -1.85 -9.52
N ARG A 59 -9.88 -2.98 -10.20
CA ARG A 59 -9.73 -3.02 -11.67
C ARG A 59 -10.97 -2.51 -12.38
N ALA A 60 -12.17 -2.94 -11.95
CA ALA A 60 -13.41 -2.46 -12.52
C ALA A 60 -13.54 -0.93 -12.41
N ALA A 61 -13.08 -0.33 -11.31
CA ALA A 61 -13.04 1.12 -11.15
C ALA A 61 -12.07 1.80 -12.12
N ALA A 62 -10.92 1.19 -12.41
CA ALA A 62 -9.97 1.72 -13.37
C ALA A 62 -10.45 1.59 -14.83
N GLU A 63 -11.26 0.58 -15.13
CA GLU A 63 -11.89 0.36 -16.46
C GLU A 63 -13.10 1.27 -16.67
N ASP A 64 -13.96 1.42 -15.67
CA ASP A 64 -15.12 2.34 -15.65
C ASP A 64 -14.87 3.49 -14.65
N HIS A 65 -13.93 4.36 -14.97
CA HIS A 65 -13.39 5.36 -14.05
C HIS A 65 -14.25 6.63 -13.90
N GLY A 66 -15.25 6.84 -14.75
CA GLY A 66 -16.01 8.09 -14.78
C GLY A 66 -15.09 9.31 -14.96
N ARG A 67 -15.31 10.36 -14.16
CA ARG A 67 -14.47 11.57 -14.12
C ARG A 67 -13.37 11.52 -13.04
N GLY A 68 -13.34 10.49 -12.22
CA GLY A 68 -12.37 10.29 -11.16
C GLY A 68 -12.71 9.12 -10.28
N ILE A 69 -11.72 8.64 -9.55
CA ILE A 69 -11.84 7.52 -8.64
C ILE A 69 -11.53 7.99 -7.22
N VAL A 70 -12.39 7.63 -6.28
CA VAL A 70 -12.16 7.85 -4.84
C VAL A 70 -12.11 6.49 -4.15
N VAL A 71 -11.07 6.24 -3.36
CA VAL A 71 -10.99 5.06 -2.49
C VAL A 71 -11.27 5.49 -1.06
N HIS A 72 -12.40 5.08 -0.50
CA HIS A 72 -12.85 5.52 0.83
C HIS A 72 -13.81 4.51 1.46
N ASN A 73 -13.83 4.46 2.78
CA ASN A 73 -14.88 3.80 3.56
C ASN A 73 -15.08 4.51 4.92
N ASP A 74 -16.28 4.32 5.49
CA ASP A 74 -16.63 4.84 6.82
C ASP A 74 -16.33 3.85 7.96
N ALA A 75 -15.62 2.75 7.69
CA ALA A 75 -15.24 1.77 8.71
C ALA A 75 -14.20 2.36 9.69
N GLN A 76 -13.99 1.71 10.83
CA GLN A 76 -13.01 2.14 11.83
C GLN A 76 -11.59 2.27 11.23
N HIS A 77 -11.24 1.39 10.30
CA HIS A 77 -9.95 1.32 9.61
C HIS A 77 -10.16 1.34 8.11
N PHE A 78 -9.25 1.97 7.38
CA PHE A 78 -9.26 1.96 5.92
C PHE A 78 -8.98 0.55 5.38
N SER A 79 -7.86 -0.05 5.80
CA SER A 79 -7.52 -1.45 5.51
C SER A 79 -6.38 -1.92 6.43
N ALA A 80 -6.49 -3.15 6.91
CA ALA A 80 -5.43 -3.80 7.71
C ALA A 80 -4.38 -4.52 6.84
N GLY A 81 -4.43 -4.37 5.51
CA GLY A 81 -3.55 -5.05 4.57
C GLY A 81 -4.22 -6.24 3.87
N VAL A 82 -3.42 -7.17 3.35
CA VAL A 82 -3.91 -8.37 2.66
C VAL A 82 -4.49 -9.40 3.64
N ASP A 83 -5.36 -10.29 3.16
CA ASP A 83 -5.94 -11.37 3.97
C ASP A 83 -4.89 -12.44 4.31
N LEU A 84 -4.30 -12.33 5.49
CA LEU A 84 -3.29 -13.28 5.97
C LEU A 84 -3.85 -14.70 6.18
N ASN A 85 -5.16 -14.88 6.44
CA ASN A 85 -5.74 -16.22 6.55
C ASN A 85 -5.73 -16.95 5.20
N GLY A 86 -6.09 -16.23 4.13
CA GLY A 86 -5.99 -16.73 2.77
C GLY A 86 -4.55 -17.11 2.41
N PHE A 87 -3.59 -16.23 2.69
CA PHE A 87 -2.17 -16.50 2.46
C PHE A 87 -1.64 -17.70 3.26
N LEU A 88 -1.95 -17.80 4.55
CA LEU A 88 -1.54 -18.94 5.36
C LEU A 88 -2.10 -20.27 4.81
N SER A 89 -3.32 -20.24 4.31
CA SER A 89 -3.94 -21.42 3.68
C SER A 89 -3.18 -21.85 2.42
N LEU A 90 -2.80 -20.90 1.56
CA LEU A 90 -2.00 -21.16 0.36
C LEU A 90 -0.59 -21.67 0.71
N ILE A 91 0.07 -21.08 1.73
CA ILE A 91 1.38 -21.52 2.22
C ILE A 91 1.31 -22.97 2.70
N ARG A 92 0.34 -23.33 3.55
CA ARG A 92 0.15 -24.68 4.07
C ARG A 92 -0.19 -25.70 2.97
N ALA A 93 -0.93 -25.26 1.95
CA ALA A 93 -1.18 -26.06 0.74
C ALA A 93 0.02 -26.12 -0.21
N LYS A 94 1.07 -25.34 0.03
CA LYS A 94 2.22 -25.14 -0.88
C LYS A 94 1.79 -24.66 -2.28
N ASP A 95 0.70 -23.92 -2.36
CA ASP A 95 0.19 -23.33 -3.60
C ASP A 95 0.92 -22.01 -3.91
N TRP A 96 2.17 -22.13 -4.29
CA TRP A 96 3.01 -20.98 -4.64
C TRP A 96 2.52 -20.26 -5.90
N GLY A 97 1.89 -21.02 -6.82
CA GLY A 97 1.26 -20.48 -8.01
C GLY A 97 0.05 -19.59 -7.68
N GLY A 98 -0.76 -20.00 -6.71
CA GLY A 98 -1.88 -19.20 -6.19
C GLY A 98 -1.42 -17.89 -5.55
N ILE A 99 -0.33 -17.93 -4.75
CA ILE A 99 0.28 -16.71 -4.17
C ILE A 99 0.80 -15.79 -5.28
N ASP A 100 1.57 -16.30 -6.22
CA ASP A 100 2.11 -15.52 -7.34
C ASP A 100 0.98 -14.89 -8.17
N ALA A 101 -0.05 -15.65 -8.50
CA ALA A 101 -1.20 -15.17 -9.26
C ALA A 101 -1.97 -14.05 -8.52
N PHE A 102 -2.13 -14.13 -7.19
CA PHE A 102 -2.71 -13.06 -6.40
C PHE A 102 -1.86 -11.78 -6.49
N LEU A 103 -0.54 -11.90 -6.33
CA LEU A 103 0.37 -10.76 -6.39
C LEU A 103 0.34 -10.10 -7.78
N VAL A 104 0.34 -10.88 -8.87
CA VAL A 104 0.19 -10.35 -10.24
C VAL A 104 -1.12 -9.56 -10.39
N ARG A 105 -2.23 -10.08 -9.83
CA ARG A 105 -3.51 -9.34 -9.85
C ARG A 105 -3.45 -8.06 -9.03
N PHE A 106 -2.80 -8.10 -7.87
CA PHE A 106 -2.64 -6.93 -7.02
C PHE A 106 -1.78 -5.86 -7.70
N GLU A 107 -0.59 -6.22 -8.18
CA GLU A 107 0.30 -5.34 -8.94
C GLU A 107 -0.41 -4.69 -10.14
N SER A 108 -1.12 -5.50 -10.94
CA SER A 108 -1.86 -4.98 -12.10
C SER A 108 -3.00 -4.04 -11.70
N SER A 109 -3.63 -4.26 -10.55
CA SER A 109 -4.73 -3.42 -10.06
C SER A 109 -4.25 -2.06 -9.57
N VAL A 110 -3.15 -2.01 -8.79
CA VAL A 110 -2.57 -0.74 -8.34
C VAL A 110 -1.94 0.03 -9.49
N LYS A 111 -1.36 -0.66 -10.47
CA LYS A 111 -0.85 -0.05 -11.69
C LYS A 111 -1.98 0.57 -12.51
N ALA A 112 -3.11 -0.14 -12.66
CA ALA A 112 -4.29 0.39 -13.36
C ALA A 112 -4.87 1.64 -12.68
N LEU A 113 -4.86 1.72 -11.34
CA LEU A 113 -5.24 2.95 -10.62
C LEU A 113 -4.29 4.11 -10.95
N ARG A 114 -2.98 3.88 -10.85
CA ARG A 114 -1.97 4.92 -11.11
C ARG A 114 -2.03 5.43 -12.55
N ASP A 115 -2.25 4.53 -13.51
CA ASP A 115 -2.26 4.84 -14.94
C ASP A 115 -3.66 5.32 -15.43
N ALA A 116 -4.64 5.42 -14.53
CA ALA A 116 -5.97 5.87 -14.87
C ALA A 116 -5.95 7.28 -15.51
N PRO A 117 -6.71 7.51 -16.59
CA PRO A 117 -6.71 8.81 -17.27
C PRO A 117 -7.50 9.89 -16.53
N VAL A 118 -7.87 9.63 -15.27
CA VAL A 118 -8.66 10.48 -14.38
C VAL A 118 -8.02 10.55 -13.00
N PRO A 119 -8.27 11.61 -12.21
CA PRO A 119 -7.74 11.72 -10.85
C PRO A 119 -8.15 10.56 -9.95
N VAL A 120 -7.21 10.01 -9.21
CA VAL A 120 -7.41 8.99 -8.18
C VAL A 120 -7.09 9.57 -6.80
N ILE A 121 -8.09 9.66 -5.93
CA ILE A 121 -7.96 10.22 -4.59
C ILE A 121 -8.18 9.12 -3.56
N ALA A 122 -7.19 8.90 -2.68
CA ALA A 122 -7.36 8.04 -1.52
C ALA A 122 -7.76 8.89 -0.28
N ALA A 123 -8.84 8.48 0.39
CA ALA A 123 -9.37 9.20 1.55
C ALA A 123 -9.41 8.28 2.79
N PRO A 124 -8.22 7.89 3.35
CA PRO A 124 -8.13 6.93 4.43
C PRO A 124 -8.39 7.52 5.82
N SER A 125 -8.81 6.64 6.76
CA SER A 125 -8.88 6.92 8.19
C SER A 125 -8.55 5.66 9.00
N GLY A 126 -7.96 5.82 10.19
CA GLY A 126 -7.54 4.71 11.04
C GLY A 126 -6.38 3.92 10.44
N LEU A 127 -6.34 2.61 10.67
CA LEU A 127 -5.28 1.77 10.13
C LEU A 127 -5.34 1.71 8.60
N THR A 128 -4.21 1.98 7.99
CA THR A 128 -3.96 2.00 6.54
C THR A 128 -2.61 1.33 6.34
N LEU A 129 -2.58 0.01 6.43
CA LEU A 129 -1.35 -0.77 6.57
C LEU A 129 -1.16 -1.75 5.42
N GLY A 130 0.10 -2.08 5.16
CA GLY A 130 0.47 -3.10 4.20
C GLY A 130 -0.16 -2.87 2.83
N GLY A 131 -0.74 -3.91 2.23
CA GLY A 131 -1.42 -3.80 0.94
C GLY A 131 -2.47 -2.69 0.86
N GLY A 132 -3.16 -2.37 1.97
CA GLY A 132 -4.08 -1.23 2.04
C GLY A 132 -3.36 0.11 1.86
N PHE A 133 -2.14 0.22 2.39
CA PHE A 133 -1.31 1.39 2.18
C PHE A 133 -0.70 1.40 0.78
N GLU A 134 -0.37 0.24 0.20
CA GLU A 134 0.11 0.16 -1.18
C GLU A 134 -0.92 0.73 -2.18
N ILE A 135 -2.24 0.49 -1.97
CA ILE A 135 -3.28 1.16 -2.77
C ILE A 135 -3.22 2.69 -2.61
N VAL A 136 -3.07 3.19 -1.37
CA VAL A 136 -2.96 4.63 -1.10
C VAL A 136 -1.72 5.24 -1.74
N MET A 137 -0.60 4.51 -1.79
CA MET A 137 0.64 4.99 -2.41
C MET A 137 0.53 5.23 -3.92
N HIS A 138 -0.38 4.51 -4.59
CA HIS A 138 -0.63 4.62 -6.03
C HIS A 138 -1.74 5.63 -6.40
N ALA A 139 -2.33 6.32 -5.41
CA ALA A 139 -3.22 7.44 -5.67
C ALA A 139 -2.45 8.73 -5.98
N ASP A 140 -3.07 9.58 -6.81
CA ASP A 140 -2.49 10.90 -7.15
C ASP A 140 -2.40 11.81 -5.94
N LYS A 141 -3.39 11.72 -5.04
CA LYS A 141 -3.42 12.52 -3.81
C LYS A 141 -4.08 11.74 -2.67
N VAL A 142 -3.57 11.99 -1.47
CA VAL A 142 -4.11 11.45 -0.23
C VAL A 142 -4.77 12.56 0.58
N ILE A 143 -6.03 12.36 0.94
CA ILE A 143 -6.77 13.22 1.88
C ILE A 143 -7.03 12.39 3.13
N ALA A 144 -6.10 12.41 4.06
CA ALA A 144 -6.11 11.52 5.23
C ALA A 144 -6.76 12.16 6.46
N HIS A 145 -7.54 11.39 7.21
CA HIS A 145 -7.94 11.83 8.55
C HIS A 145 -6.73 11.88 9.49
N ALA A 146 -6.70 12.83 10.41
CA ALA A 146 -5.58 13.04 11.33
C ALA A 146 -5.23 11.82 12.21
N ASN A 147 -6.12 10.83 12.36
CA ASN A 147 -5.85 9.57 13.06
C ASN A 147 -5.31 8.45 12.15
N THR A 148 -5.00 8.74 10.90
CA THR A 148 -4.55 7.70 9.96
C THR A 148 -3.15 7.21 10.31
N VAL A 149 -3.05 5.91 10.56
CA VAL A 149 -1.78 5.20 10.76
C VAL A 149 -1.37 4.58 9.43
N MET A 150 -0.22 4.98 8.90
CA MET A 150 0.25 4.54 7.58
C MET A 150 1.56 3.79 7.69
N GLY A 151 1.71 2.74 6.91
CA GLY A 151 2.99 2.06 6.73
C GLY A 151 2.93 0.68 6.13
N LEU A 152 4.11 0.23 5.75
CA LEU A 152 4.37 -1.10 5.24
C LEU A 152 4.85 -1.97 6.40
N VAL A 153 4.12 -3.02 6.74
CA VAL A 153 4.33 -3.85 7.94
C VAL A 153 4.60 -5.32 7.62
N GLU A 154 4.71 -5.67 6.34
CA GLU A 154 4.83 -7.02 5.81
C GLU A 154 6.04 -7.77 6.39
N THR A 155 7.14 -7.05 6.60
CA THR A 155 8.38 -7.64 7.13
C THR A 155 8.24 -8.18 8.55
N SER A 156 7.29 -7.65 9.32
CA SER A 156 6.98 -8.16 10.64
C SER A 156 6.44 -9.59 10.61
N VAL A 157 5.73 -9.96 9.56
CA VAL A 157 5.20 -11.31 9.35
C VAL A 157 6.08 -12.17 8.42
N GLY A 158 7.27 -11.68 8.07
CA GLY A 158 8.29 -12.45 7.35
C GLY A 158 8.18 -12.41 5.84
N VAL A 159 7.41 -11.48 5.26
CA VAL A 159 7.36 -11.22 3.81
C VAL A 159 7.73 -9.78 3.50
N VAL A 160 7.83 -9.44 2.22
CA VAL A 160 8.02 -8.05 1.75
C VAL A 160 6.69 -7.50 1.22
N PRO A 161 6.51 -6.18 1.08
CA PRO A 161 5.43 -5.62 0.28
C PRO A 161 5.38 -6.27 -1.11
N GLY A 162 4.20 -6.56 -1.62
CA GLY A 162 4.03 -7.26 -2.88
C GLY A 162 3.11 -6.55 -3.88
N GLY A 163 2.67 -5.34 -3.56
CA GLY A 163 1.87 -4.48 -4.43
C GLY A 163 2.58 -3.18 -4.83
N GLY A 164 3.93 -3.19 -4.89
CA GLY A 164 4.74 -2.03 -5.27
C GLY A 164 5.15 -1.12 -4.11
N GLY A 165 4.97 -1.54 -2.86
CA GLY A 165 5.28 -0.72 -1.69
C GLY A 165 6.77 -0.39 -1.56
N VAL A 166 7.66 -1.34 -1.85
CA VAL A 166 9.11 -1.10 -1.86
C VAL A 166 9.48 -0.15 -2.99
N LYS A 167 8.98 -0.40 -4.18
CA LYS A 167 9.17 0.41 -5.40
C LYS A 167 8.75 1.87 -5.16
N GLU A 168 7.53 2.08 -4.65
CA GLU A 168 7.04 3.43 -4.38
C GLU A 168 7.85 4.14 -3.29
N THR A 169 8.22 3.44 -2.23
CA THR A 169 9.07 4.00 -1.16
C THR A 169 10.44 4.40 -1.73
N PHE A 170 11.02 3.58 -2.59
CA PHE A 170 12.30 3.83 -3.24
C PHE A 170 12.24 5.07 -4.16
N ALA A 171 11.20 5.18 -4.99
CA ALA A 171 10.97 6.37 -5.83
C ALA A 171 10.78 7.64 -4.99
N ARG A 172 10.00 7.60 -3.92
CA ARG A 172 9.74 8.74 -3.04
C ARG A 172 11.01 9.20 -2.32
N TRP A 173 11.82 8.27 -1.82
CA TRP A 173 13.12 8.61 -1.23
C TRP A 173 14.10 9.18 -2.26
N HIS A 174 14.08 8.69 -3.50
CA HIS A 174 14.91 9.30 -4.54
C HIS A 174 14.47 10.73 -4.86
N ARG A 175 13.17 10.99 -5.00
CA ARG A 175 12.66 12.37 -5.17
C ARG A 175 13.09 13.30 -4.04
N ALA A 176 13.11 12.79 -2.80
CA ALA A 176 13.49 13.57 -1.62
C ALA A 176 15.00 13.82 -1.48
N THR A 177 15.85 12.90 -1.97
CA THR A 177 17.31 12.96 -1.75
C THR A 177 18.12 13.29 -2.98
N GLY A 178 17.59 13.03 -4.18
CA GLY A 178 18.32 13.12 -5.45
C GLY A 178 19.45 12.07 -5.59
N ASP A 179 19.45 11.02 -4.76
CA ASP A 179 20.56 10.07 -4.65
C ASP A 179 20.01 8.66 -4.50
N TRP A 180 20.26 7.79 -5.49
CA TRP A 180 19.75 6.42 -5.50
C TRP A 180 20.31 5.55 -4.37
N ARG A 181 21.56 5.75 -3.96
CA ARG A 181 22.18 4.99 -2.88
C ARG A 181 21.53 5.32 -1.52
N LYS A 182 21.31 6.62 -1.26
CA LYS A 182 20.57 7.07 -0.06
C LYS A 182 19.12 6.62 -0.09
N ALA A 183 18.47 6.70 -1.25
CA ALA A 183 17.10 6.22 -1.41
C ALA A 183 16.97 4.73 -1.11
N ALA A 184 17.88 3.90 -1.62
CA ALA A 184 17.90 2.47 -1.37
C ALA A 184 18.14 2.15 0.12
N TRP A 185 19.09 2.83 0.76
CA TRP A 185 19.36 2.66 2.19
C TRP A 185 18.15 3.05 3.04
N ASN A 186 17.55 4.20 2.77
CA ASN A 186 16.38 4.68 3.51
C ASN A 186 15.17 3.75 3.32
N THR A 187 14.92 3.29 2.10
CA THR A 187 13.85 2.33 1.79
C THR A 187 14.06 1.03 2.54
N TRP A 188 15.28 0.48 2.47
CA TRP A 188 15.65 -0.75 3.14
C TRP A 188 15.46 -0.67 4.66
N MET A 189 15.97 0.39 5.29
CA MET A 189 15.77 0.62 6.72
C MET A 189 14.30 0.76 7.08
N GLN A 190 13.57 1.57 6.35
CA GLN A 190 12.17 1.86 6.65
C GLN A 190 11.26 0.64 6.49
N VAL A 191 11.36 -0.05 5.37
CA VAL A 191 10.56 -1.24 5.09
C VAL A 191 11.02 -2.41 5.95
N GLY A 192 12.35 -2.61 6.09
CA GLY A 192 12.92 -3.67 6.92
C GLY A 192 12.48 -3.61 8.39
N TYR A 193 12.35 -2.42 8.94
CA TYR A 193 11.82 -2.21 10.30
C TYR A 193 10.29 -2.18 10.40
N GLY A 194 9.56 -2.26 9.29
CA GLY A 194 8.10 -2.14 9.29
C GLY A 194 7.63 -0.81 9.87
N GLN A 195 8.32 0.30 9.55
CA GLN A 195 8.04 1.61 10.13
C GLN A 195 6.65 2.10 9.77
N THR A 196 5.96 2.67 10.78
CA THR A 196 4.65 3.29 10.61
C THR A 196 4.63 4.69 11.18
N GLY A 197 3.89 5.60 10.55
CA GLY A 197 3.55 6.88 11.14
C GLY A 197 2.17 6.82 11.78
N THR A 198 2.04 7.32 12.99
CA THR A 198 0.78 7.27 13.78
C THR A 198 -0.16 8.45 13.49
N SER A 199 0.22 9.34 12.60
CA SER A 199 -0.60 10.37 11.97
C SER A 199 -0.03 10.70 10.60
N PRO A 200 -0.78 11.42 9.72
CA PRO A 200 -0.24 11.88 8.45
C PRO A 200 1.05 12.68 8.62
N GLU A 201 1.10 13.62 9.56
CA GLU A 201 2.27 14.47 9.82
C GLU A 201 3.49 13.65 10.28
N LEU A 202 3.28 12.64 11.15
CA LEU A 202 4.35 11.74 11.59
C LEU A 202 4.77 10.73 10.50
N SER A 203 3.91 10.50 9.51
CA SER A 203 4.21 9.68 8.33
C SER A 203 5.06 10.40 7.29
N ALA A 204 5.10 11.74 7.33
CA ALA A 204 5.86 12.55 6.37
C ALA A 204 7.37 12.27 6.44
N ARG A 205 7.94 12.02 7.63
CA ARG A 205 9.36 11.66 7.79
C ARG A 205 9.76 10.36 7.09
N TYR A 206 8.78 9.53 6.76
CA TYR A 206 8.94 8.27 6.03
C TYR A 206 8.57 8.40 4.55
N GLN A 207 8.29 9.60 4.05
CA GLN A 207 7.75 9.82 2.70
C GLN A 207 6.44 9.03 2.44
N TYR A 208 5.74 8.63 3.49
CA TYR A 208 4.45 7.97 3.39
C TYR A 208 3.31 8.94 3.19
N PHE A 209 3.44 10.14 3.75
CA PHE A 209 2.58 11.30 3.52
C PHE A 209 3.45 12.44 2.96
N LEU A 210 2.99 13.08 1.88
CA LEU A 210 3.74 14.12 1.17
C LEU A 210 3.04 15.48 1.38
N PRO A 211 3.46 16.29 2.37
CA PRO A 211 2.74 17.52 2.74
C PRO A 211 2.54 18.52 1.61
N GLU A 212 3.41 18.52 0.60
CA GLU A 212 3.31 19.36 -0.59
C GLU A 212 2.21 18.89 -1.57
N ARG A 213 1.78 17.63 -1.47
CA ARG A 213 0.77 17.00 -2.33
C ARG A 213 -0.51 16.67 -1.56
N ASP A 214 -0.34 16.07 -0.38
CA ASP A 214 -1.39 15.43 0.39
C ASP A 214 -2.02 16.38 1.41
N GLN A 215 -3.20 16.05 1.93
CA GLN A 215 -3.94 16.87 2.88
C GLN A 215 -4.33 16.06 4.13
N SER A 216 -4.08 16.62 5.31
CA SER A 216 -4.59 16.09 6.59
C SER A 216 -5.88 16.82 7.00
N VAL A 217 -6.85 16.06 7.53
CA VAL A 217 -8.19 16.54 7.86
C VAL A 217 -8.60 16.09 9.27
N MET A 218 -9.01 17.02 10.11
CA MET A 218 -9.44 16.72 11.49
C MET A 218 -10.88 16.18 11.57
N ASN A 219 -11.74 16.58 10.65
CA ASN A 219 -13.13 16.13 10.63
C ASN A 219 -13.31 15.01 9.62
N ARG A 220 -13.47 13.77 10.11
CA ARG A 220 -13.64 12.58 9.31
C ARG A 220 -14.81 12.67 8.33
N ASP A 221 -15.92 13.30 8.74
CA ASP A 221 -17.13 13.44 7.93
C ASP A 221 -16.94 14.36 6.70
N LYS A 222 -15.76 15.02 6.61
CA LYS A 222 -15.37 15.84 5.44
C LYS A 222 -14.47 15.11 4.44
N LEU A 223 -13.97 13.92 4.75
CA LEU A 223 -13.05 13.21 3.87
C LEU A 223 -13.61 13.02 2.47
N LEU A 224 -14.80 12.43 2.37
CA LEU A 224 -15.41 12.15 1.07
C LEU A 224 -15.74 13.43 0.30
N SER A 225 -16.30 14.45 0.95
CA SER A 225 -16.63 15.71 0.27
C SER A 225 -15.39 16.43 -0.25
N LEU A 226 -14.28 16.40 0.50
CA LEU A 226 -13.01 16.98 0.07
C LEU A 226 -12.38 16.16 -1.07
N ALA A 227 -12.49 14.82 -1.02
CA ALA A 227 -12.00 13.97 -2.10
C ALA A 227 -12.75 14.24 -3.42
N LEU A 228 -14.08 14.39 -3.37
CA LEU A 228 -14.89 14.74 -4.52
C LEU A 228 -14.54 16.13 -5.08
N ALA A 229 -14.37 17.12 -4.21
CA ALA A 229 -13.95 18.46 -4.60
C ALA A 229 -12.55 18.47 -5.23
N GLU A 230 -11.64 17.62 -4.76
CA GLU A 230 -10.30 17.50 -5.31
C GLU A 230 -10.30 16.85 -6.69
N VAL A 231 -11.16 15.85 -6.95
CA VAL A 231 -11.37 15.29 -8.30
C VAL A 231 -11.79 16.40 -9.27
N ASP A 232 -12.76 17.24 -8.90
CA ASP A 232 -13.19 18.36 -9.73
C ASP A 232 -12.03 19.33 -9.97
N ARG A 233 -11.33 19.75 -8.91
CA ARG A 233 -10.20 20.68 -9.00
C ARG A 233 -9.09 20.19 -9.93
N MET A 234 -8.75 18.89 -9.87
CA MET A 234 -7.71 18.31 -10.71
C MET A 234 -8.14 18.26 -12.18
N ASN A 235 -9.41 17.89 -12.44
CA ASN A 235 -9.96 17.91 -13.79
C ASN A 235 -10.00 19.33 -14.40
N ASP A 236 -10.44 20.32 -13.62
CA ASP A 236 -10.49 21.72 -14.04
C ASP A 236 -9.08 22.29 -14.32
N ALA A 237 -8.06 21.75 -13.65
CA ALA A 237 -6.66 22.08 -13.90
C ALA A 237 -6.04 21.33 -15.10
N GLY A 238 -6.80 20.48 -15.79
CA GLY A 238 -6.31 19.71 -16.93
C GLY A 238 -5.46 18.51 -16.52
N TYR A 239 -5.99 17.68 -15.60
CA TYR A 239 -5.32 16.48 -15.12
C TYR A 239 -4.75 15.61 -16.25
N ALA A 240 -3.55 15.09 -16.00
CA ALA A 240 -2.93 14.02 -16.77
C ALA A 240 -2.23 13.07 -15.80
N PRO A 241 -2.28 11.73 -16.03
CA PRO A 241 -1.61 10.77 -15.18
C PRO A 241 -0.08 11.00 -15.16
N ALA A 242 0.54 10.69 -14.04
CA ALA A 242 1.99 10.79 -13.91
C ALA A 242 2.69 9.80 -14.85
N SER A 243 3.80 10.24 -15.46
CA SER A 243 4.65 9.33 -16.23
C SER A 243 5.25 8.23 -15.34
N ALA A 244 5.50 7.07 -15.93
CA ALA A 244 6.24 6.00 -15.28
C ALA A 244 7.57 6.52 -14.70
N TYR A 245 7.93 6.04 -13.53
CA TYR A 245 9.17 6.47 -12.88
C TYR A 245 10.35 5.64 -13.42
N GLU A 246 11.42 6.33 -13.80
CA GLU A 246 12.65 5.67 -14.21
C GLU A 246 13.53 5.47 -12.98
N PHE A 247 13.96 4.24 -12.76
CA PHE A 247 14.82 3.84 -11.66
C PHE A 247 16.25 3.65 -12.14
N GLU A 248 17.20 3.86 -11.24
CA GLU A 248 18.61 3.57 -11.46
C GLU A 248 19.13 2.73 -10.29
N ARG A 249 19.95 1.75 -10.60
CA ARG A 249 20.47 0.80 -9.61
C ARG A 249 21.63 1.41 -8.84
N PRO A 250 21.59 1.39 -7.49
CA PRO A 250 22.63 2.04 -6.67
C PRO A 250 23.95 1.25 -6.58
N GLY A 251 24.00 0.02 -7.13
CA GLY A 251 25.16 -0.86 -7.07
C GLY A 251 25.05 -2.00 -6.05
N GLY A 252 25.64 -3.15 -6.40
CA GLY A 252 25.56 -4.37 -5.60
C GLY A 252 26.38 -4.34 -4.31
N ASP A 253 27.41 -3.50 -4.21
CA ASP A 253 28.23 -3.29 -3.01
C ASP A 253 27.40 -2.82 -1.81
N LEU A 254 26.30 -2.11 -2.04
CA LEU A 254 25.38 -1.70 -1.00
C LEU A 254 24.72 -2.89 -0.27
N GLN A 255 24.53 -4.02 -0.95
CA GLN A 255 24.02 -5.24 -0.29
C GLN A 255 24.99 -5.78 0.75
N GLU A 256 26.29 -5.70 0.48
CA GLU A 256 27.33 -6.13 1.44
C GLU A 256 27.30 -5.27 2.70
N GLU A 257 27.13 -3.94 2.55
CA GLU A 257 26.97 -3.03 3.70
C GLU A 257 25.70 -3.35 4.50
N MET A 258 24.57 -3.58 3.81
CA MET A 258 23.30 -3.97 4.44
C MET A 258 23.43 -5.32 5.17
N ALA A 259 24.10 -6.31 4.56
CA ALA A 259 24.36 -7.60 5.18
C ALA A 259 25.23 -7.47 6.44
N ALA A 260 26.30 -6.69 6.37
CA ALA A 260 27.19 -6.43 7.52
C ALA A 260 26.44 -5.74 8.67
N PHE A 261 25.53 -4.81 8.36
CA PHE A 261 24.67 -4.18 9.36
C PHE A 261 23.78 -5.21 10.06
N MET A 262 23.16 -6.13 9.32
CA MET A 262 22.32 -7.18 9.90
C MET A 262 23.14 -8.17 10.74
N ASP A 263 24.32 -8.58 10.26
CA ASP A 263 25.21 -9.50 11.00
C ASP A 263 25.64 -8.91 12.32
N LYS A 264 26.00 -7.62 12.32
CA LYS A 264 26.32 -6.92 13.57
C LYS A 264 25.10 -6.87 14.50
N GLY A 265 23.93 -6.56 14.01
CA GLY A 265 22.71 -6.52 14.82
C GLY A 265 22.33 -7.88 15.41
N ILE A 266 22.56 -8.98 14.68
CA ILE A 266 22.37 -10.35 15.19
C ILE A 266 23.39 -10.65 16.29
N ALA A 267 24.66 -10.32 16.09
CA ALA A 267 25.72 -10.50 17.09
C ALA A 267 25.44 -9.69 18.37
N ASP A 268 24.85 -8.51 18.24
CA ASP A 268 24.45 -7.63 19.35
C ASP A 268 23.10 -8.06 19.99
N GLY A 269 22.42 -9.10 19.48
CA GLY A 269 21.14 -9.60 19.98
C GLY A 269 19.93 -8.70 19.66
N LEU A 270 20.06 -7.82 18.67
CA LEU A 270 18.99 -6.89 18.24
C LEU A 270 18.07 -7.50 17.20
N PHE A 271 18.58 -8.40 16.36
CA PHE A 271 17.88 -9.06 15.29
C PHE A 271 17.95 -10.58 15.40
N PHE A 272 17.00 -11.25 14.78
CA PHE A 272 16.96 -12.69 14.64
C PHE A 272 17.41 -13.12 13.23
N PRO A 273 17.83 -14.39 13.04
CA PRO A 273 18.30 -14.86 11.73
C PRO A 273 17.32 -14.63 10.58
N HIS A 274 16.02 -14.85 10.83
CA HIS A 274 15.02 -14.62 9.79
C HIS A 274 14.78 -13.14 9.49
N ASP A 275 15.01 -12.23 10.42
CA ASP A 275 14.99 -10.79 10.17
C ASP A 275 16.02 -10.41 9.10
N LYS A 276 17.22 -11.02 9.14
CA LYS A 276 18.24 -10.83 8.09
C LYS A 276 17.75 -11.37 6.75
N THR A 277 17.14 -12.55 6.72
CA THR A 277 16.58 -13.14 5.49
C THR A 277 15.58 -12.19 4.83
N VAL A 278 14.65 -11.66 5.61
CA VAL A 278 13.62 -10.71 5.11
C VAL A 278 14.26 -9.37 4.70
N ALA A 279 15.17 -8.83 5.52
CA ALA A 279 15.85 -7.57 5.21
C ALA A 279 16.68 -7.67 3.92
N MET A 280 17.37 -8.80 3.70
CA MET A 280 18.16 -9.01 2.49
C MET A 280 17.27 -9.22 1.24
N ALA A 281 16.05 -9.71 1.40
CA ALA A 281 15.08 -9.73 0.31
C ALA A 281 14.69 -8.30 -0.11
N VAL A 282 14.44 -7.39 0.85
CA VAL A 282 14.22 -5.95 0.55
C VAL A 282 15.45 -5.34 -0.11
N ALA A 283 16.67 -5.64 0.38
CA ALA A 283 17.92 -5.18 -0.21
C ALA A 283 18.02 -5.59 -1.70
N GLY A 284 17.71 -6.87 -2.00
CA GLY A 284 17.72 -7.39 -3.36
C GLY A 284 16.75 -6.67 -4.32
N ILE A 285 15.61 -6.19 -3.82
CA ILE A 285 14.65 -5.43 -4.63
C ILE A 285 15.26 -4.08 -5.07
N VAL A 286 15.84 -3.33 -4.13
CA VAL A 286 16.30 -1.94 -4.39
C VAL A 286 17.70 -1.84 -4.98
N THR A 287 18.54 -2.87 -4.83
CA THR A 287 19.93 -2.80 -5.31
C THR A 287 20.20 -3.68 -6.51
N GLU A 288 19.75 -4.93 -6.50
CA GLU A 288 20.19 -6.01 -7.36
C GLU A 288 21.74 -6.14 -7.48
N ALA A 289 22.25 -7.29 -7.82
CA ALA A 289 23.68 -7.50 -8.07
C ALA A 289 24.08 -6.95 -9.45
N SER A 290 24.09 -5.63 -9.62
CA SER A 290 24.39 -4.97 -10.88
C SER A 290 25.30 -3.77 -10.68
N PRO A 291 26.02 -3.31 -11.73
CA PRO A 291 26.79 -2.07 -11.65
C PRO A 291 25.91 -0.86 -11.31
N VAL A 292 26.55 0.17 -10.72
CA VAL A 292 25.91 1.47 -10.47
C VAL A 292 25.44 2.09 -11.78
N GLY A 293 24.28 2.75 -11.76
CA GLY A 293 23.78 3.52 -12.90
C GLY A 293 23.05 2.70 -13.97
N VAL A 294 22.84 1.39 -13.75
CA VAL A 294 22.03 0.59 -14.67
C VAL A 294 20.55 0.91 -14.44
N ALA A 295 19.87 1.33 -15.51
CA ALA A 295 18.43 1.62 -15.46
C ALA A 295 17.61 0.37 -15.08
N ALA A 296 16.49 0.61 -14.40
CA ALA A 296 15.48 -0.39 -14.10
C ALA A 296 14.08 0.18 -14.35
N THR A 297 13.17 -0.66 -14.81
CA THR A 297 11.78 -0.28 -15.01
C THR A 297 10.94 -0.55 -13.76
N GLU A 298 9.77 0.08 -13.67
CA GLU A 298 8.81 -0.24 -12.61
C GLU A 298 8.37 -1.70 -12.65
N ASP A 299 8.18 -2.26 -13.84
CA ASP A 299 7.77 -3.67 -14.02
C ASP A 299 8.85 -4.64 -13.49
N GLU A 300 10.13 -4.30 -13.67
CA GLU A 300 11.23 -5.08 -13.08
C GLU A 300 11.21 -5.02 -11.54
N LEU A 301 10.88 -3.87 -10.94
CA LEU A 301 10.80 -3.77 -9.49
C LEU A 301 9.59 -4.53 -8.93
N PHE A 302 8.42 -4.45 -9.58
CA PHE A 302 7.26 -5.28 -9.25
C PHE A 302 7.60 -6.77 -9.29
N GLU A 303 8.24 -7.24 -10.37
CA GLU A 303 8.64 -8.63 -10.48
C GLU A 303 9.60 -9.06 -9.35
N ARG A 304 10.52 -8.18 -8.92
CA ARG A 304 11.44 -8.47 -7.82
C ARG A 304 10.70 -8.55 -6.48
N GLU A 305 9.76 -7.63 -6.20
CA GLU A 305 8.92 -7.69 -5.00
C GLU A 305 8.17 -9.02 -4.95
N ARG A 306 7.50 -9.39 -6.04
CA ARG A 306 6.75 -10.64 -6.15
C ARG A 306 7.63 -11.88 -5.96
N ARG A 307 8.77 -11.96 -6.63
CA ARG A 307 9.73 -13.06 -6.47
C ARG A 307 10.24 -13.17 -5.02
N ALA A 308 10.57 -12.05 -4.41
CA ALA A 308 11.01 -11.99 -3.02
C ALA A 308 9.90 -12.44 -2.06
N PHE A 309 8.67 -11.97 -2.25
CA PHE A 309 7.51 -12.39 -1.47
C PHE A 309 7.30 -13.91 -1.53
N VAL A 310 7.24 -14.48 -2.75
CA VAL A 310 7.04 -15.92 -2.95
C VAL A 310 8.20 -16.74 -2.36
N ALA A 311 9.43 -16.26 -2.47
CA ALA A 311 10.60 -16.93 -1.88
C ALA A 311 10.51 -16.97 -0.35
N LEU A 312 10.15 -15.85 0.29
CA LEU A 312 9.97 -15.75 1.73
C LEU A 312 8.77 -16.58 2.22
N ALA A 313 7.67 -16.60 1.50
CA ALA A 313 6.49 -17.40 1.82
C ALA A 313 6.78 -18.90 1.89
N LYS A 314 7.84 -19.39 1.22
CA LYS A 314 8.28 -20.79 1.26
C LYS A 314 9.05 -21.16 2.52
N THR A 315 9.44 -20.19 3.34
CA THR A 315 10.23 -20.44 4.55
C THR A 315 9.32 -20.84 5.72
N PRO A 316 9.72 -21.82 6.54
CA PRO A 316 8.94 -22.24 7.71
C PRO A 316 8.84 -21.11 8.76
N GLU A 317 9.84 -20.24 8.82
CA GLU A 317 9.87 -19.09 9.71
C GLU A 317 8.77 -18.08 9.38
N THR A 318 8.52 -17.80 8.10
CA THR A 318 7.41 -16.94 7.65
C THR A 318 6.06 -17.57 7.97
N GLU A 319 5.87 -18.86 7.70
CA GLU A 319 4.64 -19.57 8.09
C GLU A 319 4.38 -19.43 9.59
N ALA A 320 5.42 -19.63 10.41
CA ALA A 320 5.32 -19.54 11.86
C ALA A 320 4.98 -18.10 12.34
N ARG A 321 5.53 -17.06 11.70
CA ARG A 321 5.21 -15.65 12.01
C ARG A 321 3.76 -15.32 11.69
N ILE A 322 3.27 -15.70 10.50
CA ILE A 322 1.89 -15.46 10.10
C ILE A 322 0.92 -16.22 11.02
N ALA A 323 1.19 -17.51 11.29
CA ALA A 323 0.37 -18.32 12.18
C ALA A 323 0.31 -17.71 13.59
N SER A 324 1.44 -17.31 14.17
CA SER A 324 1.48 -16.68 15.50
C SER A 324 0.68 -15.40 15.56
N LEU A 325 0.77 -14.54 14.54
CA LEU A 325 -0.03 -13.31 14.50
C LEU A 325 -1.53 -13.61 14.45
N LEU A 326 -1.96 -14.58 13.64
CA LEU A 326 -3.38 -14.91 13.49
C LEU A 326 -3.96 -15.64 14.70
N GLU A 327 -3.20 -16.54 15.32
CA GLU A 327 -3.65 -17.38 16.44
C GLU A 327 -3.49 -16.69 17.80
N ASN A 328 -2.41 -15.96 18.00
CA ASN A 328 -2.02 -15.38 19.30
C ASN A 328 -2.07 -13.84 19.33
N GLY A 329 -2.29 -13.17 18.19
CA GLY A 329 -2.25 -11.72 18.08
C GLY A 329 -0.85 -11.12 18.30
N THR A 330 0.21 -11.94 18.27
CA THR A 330 1.60 -11.52 18.51
C THR A 330 2.52 -11.92 17.37
N VAL A 331 3.44 -11.01 17.03
CA VAL A 331 4.48 -11.30 16.05
C VAL A 331 5.56 -12.17 16.70
N LEU A 332 5.76 -13.38 16.15
CA LEU A 332 6.86 -14.25 16.52
C LEU A 332 8.19 -13.66 16.00
N ARG A 333 9.23 -13.73 16.80
CA ARG A 333 10.59 -13.40 16.37
C ARG A 333 11.46 -14.68 16.37
N ASN A 334 12.00 -15.03 15.22
CA ASN A 334 12.73 -16.28 14.97
C ASN A 334 13.95 -16.06 14.04
#